data_2746196ce87c31c51702ae5a67a03f62
#
_entry.id   2746196ce87c31c51702ae5a67a03f62
#
_cell.length_a   1.000
_cell.length_b   1.000
_cell.length_c   1.000
_cell.angle_alpha   90.00
_cell.angle_beta   90.00
_cell.angle_gamma   90.00
#
_symmetry.space_group_name_H-M   'P 1'
#
loop_
_entity.id
_entity.type
_entity.pdbx_description
1 polymer ?
#
loop_
_entity_poly.entity_id
_entity_poly.type
_entity_poly.pdbx_seq_one_letter_code
_entity_poly.pdbx_strand_id
1 'polypeptide(L)'
;MCIRDSFIGFTGTPISTKDRDTTEVFGDYIDIYDMTQAVSDGATCPVYYESRVINLNLDKDTLKAIDDEYEILASEGATEEQIEKSKKQMSHLEEILGAPATIDSLCKDIIKHYEENRQFELTGKAMIVAYSRPIAMSIYHRILELRPDWTDKVKVVMTGSNKDPEEWHDIIGNKQYKKELAKKFKDNNDPMKIAIVVDMWLTGFDVPSLATMYVYKPMSGHNLMQAIARVNRVFNDKAGGLVVDYIGIAKALKQAMHDYTCLLYTSDAADD
;
A
#
# COMPACT_ATOMS: atom_id res chain seq x y z
N MET A 1 -14.74 35.25 32.61
CA MET A 1 -15.33 34.82 31.33
C MET A 1 -14.60 33.54 30.93
N CYS A 2 -15.22 32.36 31.15
CA CYS A 2 -14.59 31.08 30.76
C CYS A 2 -14.81 30.92 29.25
N ILE A 3 -13.74 31.04 28.48
CA ILE A 3 -13.74 30.67 27.08
C ILE A 3 -13.75 29.13 27.08
N ARG A 4 -14.83 28.51 26.61
CA ARG A 4 -14.86 27.07 26.34
C ARG A 4 -14.29 26.89 24.96
N ASP A 5 -13.09 26.37 24.87
CA ASP A 5 -12.51 25.98 23.60
C ASP A 5 -13.22 24.70 23.14
N SER A 6 -13.59 24.64 21.86
CA SER A 6 -14.14 23.45 21.23
C SER A 6 -13.16 22.96 20.19
N PHE A 7 -12.90 21.65 20.18
CA PHE A 7 -12.01 21.02 19.23
C PHE A 7 -12.84 20.14 18.29
N ILE A 8 -12.58 20.21 17.01
CA ILE A 8 -13.17 19.36 15.99
C ILE A 8 -12.07 18.72 15.16
N GLY A 9 -12.15 17.42 14.96
CA GLY A 9 -11.21 16.64 14.15
C GLY A 9 -11.87 16.14 12.87
N PHE A 10 -11.14 16.19 11.75
CA PHE A 10 -11.52 15.58 10.49
C PHE A 10 -10.48 14.52 10.15
N THR A 11 -10.89 13.28 9.97
CA THR A 11 -9.99 12.19 9.59
C THR A 11 -10.70 11.24 8.64
N GLY A 12 -9.98 10.77 7.61
CA GLY A 12 -10.45 9.68 6.75
C GLY A 12 -10.17 8.29 7.34
N THR A 13 -9.46 8.24 8.48
CA THR A 13 -9.02 7.00 9.11
C THR A 13 -9.01 7.19 10.63
N PRO A 14 -10.18 7.15 11.30
CA PRO A 14 -10.26 7.23 12.74
C PRO A 14 -9.52 6.06 13.38
N ILE A 15 -8.94 6.28 14.54
CA ILE A 15 -8.24 5.26 15.31
C ILE A 15 -9.14 4.84 16.47
N SER A 16 -9.35 3.54 16.61
CA SER A 16 -10.02 2.92 17.77
C SER A 16 -9.20 1.71 18.21
N THR A 17 -8.19 1.96 19.04
CA THR A 17 -7.34 0.94 19.66
C THR A 17 -7.43 1.06 21.18
N LYS A 18 -7.01 0.02 21.91
CA LYS A 18 -7.09 0.01 23.40
C LYS A 18 -6.37 1.20 24.05
N ASP A 19 -5.34 1.73 23.41
CA ASP A 19 -4.48 2.80 23.93
C ASP A 19 -4.73 4.16 23.28
N ARG A 20 -5.48 4.20 22.17
CA ARG A 20 -5.79 5.44 21.44
C ARG A 20 -7.14 5.33 20.76
N ASP A 21 -8.07 6.15 21.17
CA ASP A 21 -9.39 6.24 20.57
C ASP A 21 -9.66 7.69 20.16
N THR A 22 -10.08 7.90 18.91
CA THR A 22 -10.42 9.22 18.39
C THR A 22 -11.60 9.82 19.17
N THR A 23 -12.53 8.99 19.62
CA THR A 23 -13.69 9.42 20.39
C THR A 23 -13.33 9.85 21.81
N GLU A 24 -12.31 9.28 22.43
CA GLU A 24 -11.82 9.71 23.73
C GLU A 24 -11.22 11.13 23.70
N VAL A 25 -10.64 11.52 22.56
CA VAL A 25 -9.98 12.81 22.40
C VAL A 25 -10.96 13.91 21.93
N PHE A 26 -11.84 13.58 20.98
CA PHE A 26 -12.70 14.55 20.30
C PHE A 26 -14.19 14.42 20.66
N GLY A 27 -14.58 13.37 21.42
CA GLY A 27 -15.97 13.03 21.68
C GLY A 27 -16.61 12.23 20.54
N ASP A 28 -17.93 12.03 20.63
CA ASP A 28 -18.69 11.26 19.67
C ASP A 28 -18.59 11.82 18.25
N TYR A 29 -18.75 10.96 17.25
CA TYR A 29 -18.77 11.38 15.85
C TYR A 29 -19.93 12.33 15.58
N ILE A 30 -19.64 13.44 14.91
CA ILE A 30 -20.67 14.39 14.44
C ILE A 30 -21.31 13.84 13.17
N ASP A 31 -20.49 13.24 12.29
CA ASP A 31 -20.93 12.65 11.02
C ASP A 31 -19.90 11.62 10.56
N ILE A 32 -20.37 10.59 9.86
CA ILE A 32 -19.55 9.51 9.29
C ILE A 32 -19.90 9.41 7.80
N TYR A 33 -18.88 9.58 6.96
CA TYR A 33 -18.97 9.39 5.53
C TYR A 33 -18.05 8.23 5.15
N ASP A 34 -18.59 7.02 5.08
CA ASP A 34 -17.83 5.80 4.87
C ASP A 34 -17.49 5.53 3.39
N MET A 35 -16.66 4.50 3.14
CA MET A 35 -16.26 4.13 1.77
C MET A 35 -17.44 3.65 0.92
N THR A 36 -18.44 2.99 1.51
CA THR A 36 -19.61 2.47 0.79
C THR A 36 -20.46 3.62 0.28
N GLN A 37 -20.72 4.59 1.15
CA GLN A 37 -21.42 5.80 0.79
C GLN A 37 -20.64 6.63 -0.24
N ALA A 38 -19.33 6.77 -0.05
CA ALA A 38 -18.46 7.49 -0.98
C ALA A 38 -18.46 6.87 -2.40
N VAL A 39 -18.53 5.54 -2.53
CA VAL A 39 -18.70 4.85 -3.82
C VAL A 39 -20.09 5.07 -4.39
N SER A 40 -21.15 4.97 -3.55
CA SER A 40 -22.54 5.21 -3.97
C SER A 40 -22.74 6.62 -4.50
N ASP A 41 -22.14 7.61 -3.86
CA ASP A 41 -22.21 9.02 -4.24
C ASP A 41 -21.25 9.39 -5.40
N GLY A 42 -20.45 8.44 -5.88
CA GLY A 42 -19.46 8.66 -6.95
C GLY A 42 -18.26 9.52 -6.53
N ALA A 43 -18.02 9.71 -5.23
CA ALA A 43 -16.87 10.43 -4.71
C ALA A 43 -15.58 9.61 -4.77
N THR A 44 -15.70 8.27 -4.72
CA THR A 44 -14.62 7.30 -4.93
C THR A 44 -15.06 6.20 -5.88
N CYS A 45 -14.11 5.44 -6.44
CA CYS A 45 -14.42 4.26 -7.24
C CYS A 45 -14.24 2.97 -6.41
N PRO A 46 -14.89 1.85 -6.79
CA PRO A 46 -14.70 0.56 -6.15
C PRO A 46 -13.24 0.11 -6.16
N VAL A 47 -12.87 -0.73 -5.19
CA VAL A 47 -11.58 -1.40 -5.13
C VAL A 47 -11.78 -2.89 -5.34
N TYR A 48 -11.13 -3.43 -6.34
CA TYR A 48 -11.08 -4.85 -6.64
C TYR A 48 -9.81 -5.46 -6.04
N TYR A 49 -9.90 -6.71 -5.64
CA TYR A 49 -8.79 -7.44 -5.03
C TYR A 49 -8.53 -8.73 -5.82
N GLU A 50 -7.25 -8.95 -6.14
CA GLU A 50 -6.77 -10.17 -6.79
C GLU A 50 -5.60 -10.75 -5.99
N SER A 51 -5.75 -11.99 -5.51
CA SER A 51 -4.68 -12.71 -4.82
C SER A 51 -3.82 -13.50 -5.80
N ARG A 52 -2.51 -13.27 -5.78
CA ARG A 52 -1.51 -13.96 -6.60
C ARG A 52 -0.40 -14.62 -5.76
N VAL A 53 -0.66 -14.83 -4.47
CA VAL A 53 0.32 -15.41 -3.51
C VAL A 53 0.84 -16.77 -4.00
N ILE A 54 -0.03 -17.61 -4.57
CA ILE A 54 0.33 -18.96 -5.05
C ILE A 54 1.39 -18.91 -6.16
N ASN A 55 1.43 -17.83 -6.93
CA ASN A 55 2.38 -17.68 -8.04
C ASN A 55 3.83 -17.52 -7.58
N LEU A 56 4.05 -17.22 -6.30
CA LEU A 56 5.39 -17.12 -5.71
C LEU A 56 5.92 -18.44 -5.15
N ASN A 57 5.05 -19.47 -5.06
CA ASN A 57 5.39 -20.77 -4.45
C ASN A 57 6.01 -20.65 -3.04
N LEU A 58 5.53 -19.71 -2.24
CA LEU A 58 5.95 -19.54 -0.85
C LEU A 58 5.56 -20.77 -0.04
N ASP A 59 6.47 -21.24 0.82
CA ASP A 59 6.19 -22.34 1.71
C ASP A 59 5.24 -21.95 2.86
N LYS A 60 4.73 -22.96 3.59
CA LYS A 60 3.78 -22.73 4.68
C LYS A 60 4.40 -21.98 5.86
N ASP A 61 5.70 -22.12 6.08
CA ASP A 61 6.39 -21.47 7.18
C ASP A 61 6.59 -19.98 6.87
N THR A 62 6.88 -19.65 5.62
CA THR A 62 6.92 -18.25 5.13
C THR A 62 5.56 -17.59 5.22
N LEU A 63 4.49 -18.26 4.78
CA LEU A 63 3.13 -17.71 4.89
C LEU A 63 2.74 -17.46 6.35
N LYS A 64 3.11 -18.38 7.26
CA LYS A 64 2.90 -18.20 8.68
C LYS A 64 3.72 -17.03 9.26
N ALA A 65 4.97 -16.86 8.83
CA ALA A 65 5.79 -15.72 9.26
C ALA A 65 5.20 -14.38 8.80
N ILE A 66 4.58 -14.35 7.63
CA ILE A 66 3.82 -13.19 7.13
C ILE A 66 2.60 -12.93 8.00
N ASP A 67 1.83 -13.96 8.35
CA ASP A 67 0.67 -13.83 9.24
C ASP A 67 1.06 -13.34 10.63
N ASP A 68 2.17 -13.87 11.20
CA ASP A 68 2.71 -13.44 12.49
C ASP A 68 3.13 -11.96 12.45
N GLU A 69 3.69 -11.48 11.32
CA GLU A 69 4.04 -10.06 11.16
C GLU A 69 2.80 -9.17 11.10
N TYR A 70 1.71 -9.63 10.47
CA TYR A 70 0.43 -8.90 10.50
C TYR A 70 -0.11 -8.76 11.92
N GLU A 71 -0.04 -9.80 12.73
CA GLU A 71 -0.49 -9.75 14.13
C GLU A 71 0.33 -8.75 14.95
N ILE A 72 1.65 -8.68 14.71
CA ILE A 72 2.53 -7.71 15.37
C ILE A 72 2.25 -6.29 14.91
N LEU A 73 2.06 -6.06 13.62
CA LEU A 73 1.71 -4.74 13.07
C LEU A 73 0.33 -4.25 13.54
N ALA A 74 -0.59 -5.18 13.83
CA ALA A 74 -1.91 -4.87 14.36
C ALA A 74 -1.91 -4.62 15.88
N SER A 75 -0.89 -5.12 16.61
CA SER A 75 -0.75 -4.94 18.06
C SER A 75 0.03 -3.66 18.38
N GLU A 76 -0.65 -2.58 18.74
CA GLU A 76 -0.01 -1.42 19.35
C GLU A 76 0.26 -1.72 20.85
N GLY A 77 1.51 -1.53 21.29
CA GLY A 77 1.90 -1.75 22.71
C GLY A 77 2.81 -2.96 22.96
N ALA A 78 3.60 -3.36 21.95
CA ALA A 78 4.53 -4.49 22.07
C ALA A 78 5.62 -4.27 23.14
N THR A 79 5.90 -5.32 23.94
CA THR A 79 7.01 -5.35 24.90
C THR A 79 8.37 -5.38 24.16
N GLU A 80 9.48 -5.03 24.86
CA GLU A 80 10.83 -5.09 24.28
C GLU A 80 11.17 -6.48 23.73
N GLU A 81 10.74 -7.56 24.38
CA GLU A 81 10.93 -8.95 23.90
C GLU A 81 10.14 -9.22 22.60
N GLN A 82 8.93 -8.70 22.50
CA GLN A 82 8.11 -8.80 21.29
C GLN A 82 8.75 -8.02 20.14
N ILE A 83 9.30 -6.85 20.42
CA ILE A 83 10.02 -6.02 19.44
C ILE A 83 11.29 -6.72 18.92
N GLU A 84 12.08 -7.39 19.81
CA GLU A 84 13.27 -8.14 19.39
C GLU A 84 12.90 -9.39 18.57
N LYS A 85 11.86 -10.10 18.97
CA LYS A 85 11.35 -11.25 18.21
C LYS A 85 10.85 -10.82 16.85
N SER A 86 10.10 -9.72 16.77
CA SER A 86 9.64 -9.11 15.54
C SER A 86 10.81 -8.74 14.60
N LYS A 87 11.86 -8.09 15.10
CA LYS A 87 13.04 -7.74 14.31
C LYS A 87 13.72 -8.94 13.68
N LYS A 88 13.81 -10.08 14.41
CA LYS A 88 14.37 -11.32 13.87
C LYS A 88 13.48 -11.94 12.79
N GLN A 89 12.17 -11.95 13.01
CA GLN A 89 11.20 -12.44 12.04
C GLN A 89 11.19 -11.57 10.78
N MET A 90 11.21 -10.24 10.93
CA MET A 90 11.30 -9.29 9.82
C MET A 90 12.57 -9.50 8.98
N SER A 91 13.73 -9.73 9.62
CA SER A 91 14.98 -10.01 8.91
C SER A 91 14.92 -11.33 8.15
N HIS A 92 14.33 -12.36 8.73
CA HIS A 92 14.16 -13.66 8.07
C HIS A 92 13.17 -13.57 6.91
N LEU A 93 12.07 -12.85 7.08
CA LEU A 93 11.10 -12.62 6.03
C LEU A 93 11.70 -11.80 4.88
N GLU A 94 12.50 -10.77 5.19
CA GLU A 94 13.22 -9.99 4.18
C GLU A 94 14.18 -10.86 3.36
N GLU A 95 14.87 -11.81 3.99
CA GLU A 95 15.76 -12.75 3.31
C GLU A 95 15.00 -13.65 2.32
N ILE A 96 13.86 -14.20 2.74
CA ILE A 96 13.02 -15.08 1.89
C ILE A 96 12.39 -14.28 0.75
N LEU A 97 11.78 -13.16 1.03
CA LEU A 97 11.12 -12.31 0.03
C LEU A 97 12.15 -11.66 -0.92
N GLY A 98 13.37 -11.43 -0.46
CA GLY A 98 14.48 -10.90 -1.26
C GLY A 98 15.25 -11.97 -2.02
N ALA A 99 14.96 -13.26 -1.84
CA ALA A 99 15.67 -14.33 -2.53
C ALA A 99 15.56 -14.18 -4.06
N PRO A 100 16.66 -14.35 -4.82
CA PRO A 100 16.67 -14.11 -6.27
C PRO A 100 15.60 -14.89 -7.03
N ALA A 101 15.30 -16.12 -6.63
CA ALA A 101 14.26 -16.94 -7.26
C ALA A 101 12.85 -16.38 -7.01
N THR A 102 12.59 -15.87 -5.80
CA THR A 102 11.31 -15.25 -5.44
C THR A 102 11.11 -13.94 -6.19
N ILE A 103 12.14 -13.09 -6.24
CA ILE A 103 12.13 -11.84 -7.00
C ILE A 103 11.95 -12.10 -8.49
N ASP A 104 12.61 -13.12 -9.05
CA ASP A 104 12.44 -13.49 -10.45
C ASP A 104 11.01 -13.91 -10.77
N SER A 105 10.42 -14.76 -9.94
CA SER A 105 9.02 -15.20 -10.10
C SER A 105 8.04 -14.04 -9.97
N LEU A 106 8.23 -13.17 -8.97
CA LEU A 106 7.44 -11.96 -8.75
C LEU A 106 7.49 -11.04 -9.98
N CYS A 107 8.69 -10.72 -10.45
CA CYS A 107 8.87 -9.79 -11.57
C CYS A 107 8.27 -10.34 -12.88
N LYS A 108 8.44 -11.64 -13.16
CA LYS A 108 7.83 -12.30 -14.32
C LYS A 108 6.31 -12.24 -14.27
N ASP A 109 5.73 -12.50 -13.11
CA ASP A 109 4.28 -12.47 -12.93
C ASP A 109 3.73 -11.04 -13.03
N ILE A 110 4.36 -10.06 -12.38
CA ILE A 110 3.98 -8.63 -12.49
C ILE A 110 4.03 -8.17 -13.95
N ILE A 111 5.13 -8.45 -14.65
CA ILE A 111 5.31 -8.06 -16.06
C ILE A 111 4.20 -8.66 -16.91
N LYS A 112 3.98 -9.98 -16.80
CA LYS A 112 2.95 -10.68 -17.55
C LYS A 112 1.56 -10.10 -17.26
N HIS A 113 1.20 -9.98 -15.97
CA HIS A 113 -0.09 -9.44 -15.57
C HIS A 113 -0.29 -8.00 -16.07
N TYR A 114 0.76 -7.17 -15.97
CA TYR A 114 0.70 -5.79 -16.42
C TYR A 114 0.52 -5.70 -17.93
N GLU A 115 1.32 -6.42 -18.72
CA GLU A 115 1.27 -6.40 -20.20
C GLU A 115 -0.05 -6.94 -20.74
N GLU A 116 -0.57 -8.04 -20.15
CA GLU A 116 -1.78 -8.68 -20.62
C GLU A 116 -3.07 -7.94 -20.21
N ASN A 117 -3.07 -7.33 -19.01
CA ASN A 117 -4.33 -6.86 -18.42
C ASN A 117 -4.36 -5.36 -18.06
N ARG A 118 -3.21 -4.69 -17.89
CA ARG A 118 -3.19 -3.37 -17.23
C ARG A 118 -2.59 -2.24 -18.06
N GLN A 119 -1.63 -2.53 -18.96
CA GLN A 119 -0.91 -1.48 -19.67
C GLN A 119 -1.77 -0.62 -20.60
N PHE A 120 -2.88 -1.18 -21.10
CA PHE A 120 -3.82 -0.50 -21.99
C PHE A 120 -5.08 -0.02 -21.26
N GLU A 121 -5.19 -0.31 -19.98
CA GLU A 121 -6.33 0.15 -19.18
C GLU A 121 -6.09 1.59 -18.73
N LEU A 122 -7.00 2.49 -19.07
CA LEU A 122 -6.89 3.94 -18.82
C LEU A 122 -5.55 4.50 -19.30
N THR A 123 -4.67 4.82 -18.35
CA THR A 123 -3.34 5.41 -18.60
C THR A 123 -2.20 4.40 -18.36
N GLY A 124 -2.52 3.17 -17.99
CA GLY A 124 -1.55 2.12 -17.66
C GLY A 124 -0.73 2.40 -16.41
N LYS A 125 -1.18 3.28 -15.50
CA LYS A 125 -0.41 3.60 -14.30
C LYS A 125 -0.57 2.56 -13.21
N ALA A 126 0.57 2.09 -12.70
CA ALA A 126 0.67 1.09 -11.65
C ALA A 126 1.70 1.49 -10.59
N MET A 127 1.52 0.99 -9.38
CA MET A 127 2.45 1.15 -8.27
C MET A 127 2.81 -0.24 -7.71
N ILE A 128 4.10 -0.47 -7.49
CA ILE A 128 4.60 -1.67 -6.83
C ILE A 128 5.05 -1.27 -5.43
N VAL A 129 4.42 -1.81 -4.40
CA VAL A 129 4.76 -1.58 -3.00
C VAL A 129 5.69 -2.68 -2.55
N ALA A 130 6.97 -2.39 -2.41
CA ALA A 130 8.01 -3.34 -2.03
C ALA A 130 8.18 -3.39 -0.51
N TYR A 131 8.53 -4.58 0.00
CA TYR A 131 8.73 -4.84 1.43
C TYR A 131 9.79 -3.92 2.05
N SER A 132 10.94 -3.81 1.39
CA SER A 132 12.08 -3.01 1.86
C SER A 132 12.81 -2.33 0.71
N ARG A 133 13.76 -1.46 1.06
CA ARG A 133 14.57 -0.73 0.08
C ARG A 133 15.46 -1.66 -0.77
N PRO A 134 16.17 -2.66 -0.19
CA PRO A 134 16.91 -3.64 -0.97
C PRO A 134 16.01 -4.42 -1.94
N ILE A 135 14.83 -4.85 -1.49
CA ILE A 135 13.87 -5.56 -2.32
C ILE A 135 13.33 -4.66 -3.45
N ALA A 136 13.07 -3.38 -3.18
CA ALA A 136 12.67 -2.43 -4.22
C ALA A 136 13.72 -2.30 -5.33
N MET A 137 15.00 -2.26 -4.97
CA MET A 137 16.10 -2.22 -5.93
C MET A 137 16.25 -3.55 -6.69
N SER A 138 16.11 -4.69 -6.01
CA SER A 138 16.13 -6.01 -6.64
C SER A 138 15.00 -6.16 -7.67
N ILE A 139 13.79 -5.71 -7.33
CA ILE A 139 12.65 -5.68 -8.26
C ILE A 139 12.95 -4.77 -9.46
N TYR A 140 13.49 -3.58 -9.24
CA TYR A 140 13.83 -2.62 -10.30
C TYR A 140 14.84 -3.21 -11.28
N HIS A 141 15.96 -3.72 -10.78
CA HIS A 141 17.00 -4.32 -11.62
C HIS A 141 16.45 -5.53 -12.39
N ARG A 142 15.71 -6.41 -11.70
CA ARG A 142 15.15 -7.59 -12.35
C ARG A 142 14.12 -7.27 -13.42
N ILE A 143 13.28 -6.27 -13.21
CA ILE A 143 12.34 -5.79 -14.25
C ILE A 143 13.12 -5.28 -15.46
N LEU A 144 14.17 -4.48 -15.27
CA LEU A 144 14.95 -3.94 -16.40
C LEU A 144 15.79 -5.00 -17.11
N GLU A 145 16.23 -6.07 -16.43
CA GLU A 145 16.85 -7.22 -17.09
C GLU A 145 15.85 -7.97 -17.99
N LEU A 146 14.60 -8.14 -17.53
CA LEU A 146 13.53 -8.81 -18.29
C LEU A 146 12.93 -7.93 -19.38
N ARG A 147 12.92 -6.61 -19.17
CA ARG A 147 12.37 -5.59 -20.06
C ARG A 147 13.30 -4.37 -20.12
N PRO A 148 14.39 -4.44 -20.89
CA PRO A 148 15.32 -3.31 -21.03
C PRO A 148 14.67 -2.05 -21.61
N ASP A 149 13.62 -2.22 -22.42
CA ASP A 149 12.81 -1.16 -23.01
C ASP A 149 11.95 -0.38 -21.98
N TRP A 150 11.84 -0.88 -20.73
CA TRP A 150 11.08 -0.22 -19.67
C TRP A 150 11.88 0.78 -18.84
N THR A 151 13.10 1.13 -19.25
CA THR A 151 13.97 2.06 -18.50
C THR A 151 13.27 3.39 -18.20
N ASP A 152 12.47 3.93 -19.12
CA ASP A 152 11.69 5.15 -18.88
C ASP A 152 10.31 4.86 -18.28
N LYS A 153 9.80 3.65 -18.41
CA LYS A 153 8.50 3.24 -17.90
C LYS A 153 8.49 2.99 -16.40
N VAL A 154 9.57 2.43 -15.84
CA VAL A 154 9.68 2.03 -14.43
C VAL A 154 10.69 2.90 -13.70
N LYS A 155 10.30 3.46 -12.56
CA LYS A 155 11.18 4.25 -11.69
C LYS A 155 11.01 3.86 -10.22
N VAL A 156 12.10 4.00 -9.45
CA VAL A 156 12.09 3.78 -8.00
C VAL A 156 11.88 5.11 -7.29
N VAL A 157 10.98 5.14 -6.31
CA VAL A 157 10.71 6.30 -5.46
C VAL A 157 10.78 5.90 -4.01
N MET A 158 11.90 6.17 -3.38
CA MET A 158 12.14 5.90 -1.96
C MET A 158 13.10 6.90 -1.34
N THR A 159 13.21 6.90 -0.01
CA THR A 159 14.18 7.75 0.70
C THR A 159 15.60 7.23 0.45
N GLY A 160 16.56 8.14 0.23
CA GLY A 160 17.98 7.81 0.20
C GLY A 160 18.60 7.82 1.60
N SER A 161 19.70 7.11 1.77
CA SER A 161 20.53 7.08 2.98
C SER A 161 22.01 7.23 2.60
N ASN A 162 22.80 7.85 3.46
CA ASN A 162 24.25 7.92 3.27
C ASN A 162 24.96 6.56 3.35
N LYS A 163 24.22 5.52 3.76
CA LYS A 163 24.70 4.13 3.83
C LYS A 163 24.37 3.32 2.59
N ASP A 164 23.66 3.93 1.62
CA ASP A 164 23.29 3.24 0.40
C ASP A 164 24.50 2.95 -0.48
N PRO A 165 24.49 1.86 -1.25
CA PRO A 165 25.47 1.63 -2.31
C PRO A 165 25.52 2.81 -3.27
N GLU A 166 26.71 3.14 -3.79
CA GLU A 166 26.91 4.29 -4.66
C GLU A 166 26.02 4.22 -5.91
N GLU A 167 25.86 3.06 -6.49
CA GLU A 167 24.99 2.78 -7.64
C GLU A 167 23.50 3.14 -7.40
N TRP A 168 23.04 3.14 -6.14
CA TRP A 168 21.66 3.50 -5.82
C TRP A 168 21.42 5.00 -5.87
N HIS A 169 22.46 5.80 -5.64
CA HIS A 169 22.33 7.28 -5.60
C HIS A 169 21.81 7.84 -6.92
N ASP A 170 22.27 7.29 -8.05
CA ASP A 170 21.83 7.72 -9.38
C ASP A 170 20.38 7.31 -9.66
N ILE A 171 19.96 6.13 -9.17
CA ILE A 171 18.61 5.61 -9.38
C ILE A 171 17.59 6.33 -8.48
N ILE A 172 17.91 6.49 -7.19
CA ILE A 172 17.02 7.12 -6.21
C ILE A 172 16.98 8.64 -6.38
N GLY A 173 18.11 9.23 -6.74
CA GLY A 173 18.29 10.67 -6.93
C GLY A 173 18.04 11.51 -5.68
N ASN A 174 18.15 12.80 -5.85
CA ASN A 174 17.94 13.78 -4.79
C ASN A 174 16.45 14.20 -4.65
N LYS A 175 16.18 15.12 -3.73
CA LYS A 175 14.82 15.66 -3.51
C LYS A 175 14.21 16.31 -4.75
N GLN A 176 15.03 16.99 -5.57
CA GLN A 176 14.56 17.63 -6.79
C GLN A 176 14.17 16.59 -7.85
N TYR A 177 14.99 15.56 -8.04
CA TYR A 177 14.69 14.44 -8.93
C TYR A 177 13.37 13.74 -8.57
N LYS A 178 13.12 13.51 -7.26
CA LYS A 178 11.85 12.92 -6.80
C LYS A 178 10.63 13.81 -7.08
N LYS A 179 10.79 15.14 -7.02
CA LYS A 179 9.73 16.07 -7.43
C LYS A 179 9.47 15.99 -8.95
N GLU A 180 10.50 15.79 -9.74
CA GLU A 180 10.38 15.60 -11.20
C GLU A 180 9.68 14.27 -11.51
N LEU A 181 10.07 13.17 -10.84
CA LEU A 181 9.36 11.89 -10.96
C LEU A 181 7.89 12.02 -10.58
N ALA A 182 7.57 12.79 -9.54
CA ALA A 182 6.19 13.04 -9.14
C ALA A 182 5.39 13.77 -10.22
N LYS A 183 6.00 14.76 -10.91
CA LYS A 183 5.38 15.45 -12.04
C LYS A 183 5.18 14.50 -13.22
N LYS A 184 6.21 13.73 -13.60
CA LYS A 184 6.14 12.72 -14.66
C LYS A 184 5.06 11.68 -14.39
N PHE A 185 5.00 11.17 -13.16
CA PHE A 185 3.99 10.18 -12.80
C PHE A 185 2.57 10.74 -12.76
N LYS A 186 2.39 12.04 -12.55
CA LYS A 186 1.08 12.73 -12.67
C LYS A 186 0.68 13.00 -14.12
N ASP A 187 1.64 13.20 -15.01
CA ASP A 187 1.38 13.39 -16.44
C ASP A 187 1.00 12.06 -17.11
N ASN A 188 -0.21 11.98 -17.63
CA ASN A 188 -0.70 10.77 -18.27
C ASN A 188 -0.03 10.49 -19.63
N ASN A 189 0.60 11.48 -20.25
CA ASN A 189 1.31 11.34 -21.51
C ASN A 189 2.80 10.97 -21.34
N ASP A 190 3.34 11.12 -20.11
CA ASP A 190 4.72 10.74 -19.82
C ASP A 190 4.89 9.21 -19.93
N PRO A 191 6.03 8.74 -20.44
CA PRO A 191 6.35 7.31 -20.54
C PRO A 191 6.42 6.61 -19.18
N MET A 192 6.64 7.32 -18.06
CA MET A 192 6.64 6.74 -16.73
C MET A 192 5.26 6.24 -16.33
N LYS A 193 5.10 4.92 -16.25
CA LYS A 193 3.84 4.24 -15.95
C LYS A 193 3.88 3.47 -14.63
N ILE A 194 5.04 3.00 -14.19
CA ILE A 194 5.19 2.14 -13.02
C ILE A 194 6.14 2.81 -12.03
N ALA A 195 5.66 2.99 -10.80
CA ALA A 195 6.45 3.47 -9.67
C ALA A 195 6.69 2.32 -8.68
N ILE A 196 7.96 2.03 -8.35
CA ILE A 196 8.32 1.11 -7.27
C ILE A 196 8.56 1.96 -6.02
N VAL A 197 7.80 1.69 -4.97
CA VAL A 197 7.83 2.44 -3.71
C VAL A 197 7.99 1.50 -2.51
N VAL A 198 8.44 2.02 -1.38
CA VAL A 198 8.42 1.30 -0.09
C VAL A 198 7.37 1.92 0.83
N ASP A 199 7.52 3.21 1.16
CA ASP A 199 6.57 3.98 1.99
C ASP A 199 6.18 5.31 1.35
N MET A 200 7.09 5.89 0.56
CA MET A 200 6.82 7.14 -0.15
C MET A 200 5.66 6.97 -1.14
N TRP A 201 4.85 8.01 -1.25
CA TRP A 201 3.65 8.09 -2.09
C TRP A 201 2.45 7.23 -1.62
N LEU A 202 2.61 6.36 -0.63
CA LEU A 202 1.48 5.68 -0.02
C LEU A 202 0.59 6.66 0.76
N THR A 203 1.19 7.74 1.27
CA THR A 203 0.48 8.83 1.95
C THR A 203 0.73 10.17 1.26
N GLY A 204 -0.28 11.04 1.21
CA GLY A 204 -0.15 12.42 0.76
C GLY A 204 0.18 12.64 -0.72
N PHE A 205 0.23 11.58 -1.55
CA PHE A 205 0.47 11.67 -2.98
C PHE A 205 -0.80 11.34 -3.77
N ASP A 206 -1.24 12.25 -4.62
CA ASP A 206 -2.49 12.11 -5.36
C ASP A 206 -2.23 11.97 -6.87
N VAL A 207 -2.68 10.82 -7.42
CA VAL A 207 -2.67 10.50 -8.85
C VAL A 207 -3.96 9.76 -9.19
N PRO A 208 -5.04 10.46 -9.55
CA PRO A 208 -6.34 9.84 -9.80
C PRO A 208 -6.32 8.75 -10.87
N SER A 209 -5.43 8.88 -11.86
CA SER A 209 -5.25 7.90 -12.94
C SER A 209 -4.53 6.60 -12.51
N LEU A 210 -4.02 6.49 -11.26
CA LEU A 210 -3.45 5.26 -10.74
C LEU A 210 -4.54 4.18 -10.63
N ALA A 211 -4.40 3.11 -11.42
CA ALA A 211 -5.41 2.07 -11.53
C ALA A 211 -5.03 0.76 -10.85
N THR A 212 -3.73 0.46 -10.71
CA THR A 212 -3.26 -0.83 -10.21
C THR A 212 -2.21 -0.65 -9.12
N MET A 213 -2.33 -1.43 -8.05
CA MET A 213 -1.34 -1.52 -6.98
C MET A 213 -0.93 -2.98 -6.78
N TYR A 214 0.34 -3.27 -6.98
CA TYR A 214 0.96 -4.56 -6.68
C TYR A 214 1.54 -4.51 -5.28
N VAL A 215 1.01 -5.33 -4.38
CA VAL A 215 1.39 -5.32 -2.96
C VAL A 215 2.34 -6.46 -2.67
N TYR A 216 3.59 -6.12 -2.36
CA TYR A 216 4.64 -7.02 -1.91
C TYR A 216 5.22 -6.56 -0.57
N LYS A 217 4.31 -6.16 0.34
CA LYS A 217 4.62 -5.69 1.69
C LYS A 217 3.45 -5.98 2.62
N PRO A 218 3.64 -6.62 3.78
CA PRO A 218 2.60 -6.72 4.80
C PRO A 218 2.14 -5.33 5.22
N MET A 219 0.84 -5.11 5.17
CA MET A 219 0.20 -3.87 5.61
C MET A 219 -1.12 -4.19 6.29
N SER A 220 -1.45 -3.46 7.35
CA SER A 220 -2.70 -3.63 8.09
C SER A 220 -3.31 -2.30 8.49
N GLY A 221 -4.58 -2.32 8.92
CA GLY A 221 -5.28 -1.18 9.50
C GLY A 221 -5.14 0.12 8.69
N HIS A 222 -4.80 1.18 9.38
CA HIS A 222 -4.65 2.53 8.83
C HIS A 222 -3.68 2.62 7.63
N ASN A 223 -2.52 1.97 7.71
CA ASN A 223 -1.52 2.01 6.64
C ASN A 223 -2.03 1.35 5.35
N LEU A 224 -2.74 0.23 5.48
CA LEU A 224 -3.36 -0.46 4.35
C LEU A 224 -4.45 0.40 3.71
N MET A 225 -5.34 1.00 4.52
CA MET A 225 -6.40 1.88 4.03
C MET A 225 -5.84 3.12 3.32
N GLN A 226 -4.77 3.71 3.83
CA GLN A 226 -4.10 4.83 3.15
C GLN A 226 -3.49 4.44 1.81
N ALA A 227 -2.91 3.24 1.70
CA ALA A 227 -2.40 2.72 0.44
C ALA A 227 -3.53 2.49 -0.56
N ILE A 228 -4.62 1.83 -0.15
CA ILE A 228 -5.79 1.56 -1.00
C ILE A 228 -6.42 2.85 -1.50
N ALA A 229 -6.48 3.90 -0.66
CA ALA A 229 -6.96 5.21 -1.03
C ALA A 229 -6.21 5.86 -2.21
N ARG A 230 -5.07 5.29 -2.64
CA ARG A 230 -4.36 5.74 -3.85
C ARG A 230 -5.01 5.22 -5.14
N VAL A 231 -5.63 4.05 -5.11
CA VAL A 231 -6.25 3.43 -6.29
C VAL A 231 -7.77 3.62 -6.37
N ASN A 232 -8.45 4.06 -5.31
CA ASN A 232 -9.90 4.26 -5.30
C ASN A 232 -10.36 5.65 -5.78
N ARG A 233 -9.46 6.45 -6.37
CA ARG A 233 -9.79 7.78 -6.89
C ARG A 233 -10.58 7.69 -8.18
N VAL A 234 -11.60 8.53 -8.30
CA VAL A 234 -12.37 8.71 -9.54
C VAL A 234 -11.49 9.38 -10.60
N PHE A 235 -11.51 8.83 -11.79
CA PHE A 235 -10.80 9.40 -12.93
C PHE A 235 -11.43 8.92 -14.24
N ASN A 236 -11.99 9.82 -15.04
CA ASN A 236 -12.67 9.49 -16.31
C ASN A 236 -13.60 8.26 -16.14
N ASP A 237 -13.51 7.30 -17.07
CA ASP A 237 -14.29 6.07 -17.10
C ASP A 237 -13.67 4.93 -16.27
N LYS A 238 -12.85 5.26 -15.26
CA LYS A 238 -12.23 4.28 -14.38
C LYS A 238 -13.29 3.47 -13.63
N ALA A 239 -13.43 2.19 -13.96
CA ALA A 239 -14.39 1.28 -13.34
C ALA A 239 -14.05 0.98 -11.86
N GLY A 240 -12.77 1.05 -11.49
CA GLY A 240 -12.29 0.84 -10.13
C GLY A 240 -10.77 0.74 -10.04
N GLY A 241 -10.25 0.68 -8.82
CA GLY A 241 -8.86 0.38 -8.54
C GLY A 241 -8.64 -1.12 -8.35
N LEU A 242 -7.50 -1.64 -8.78
CA LEU A 242 -7.12 -3.03 -8.58
C LEU A 242 -5.96 -3.13 -7.59
N VAL A 243 -6.13 -3.92 -6.55
CA VAL A 243 -5.06 -4.33 -5.61
C VAL A 243 -4.70 -5.79 -5.93
N VAL A 244 -3.47 -5.99 -6.40
CA VAL A 244 -2.89 -7.31 -6.69
C VAL A 244 -1.98 -7.70 -5.55
N ASP A 245 -2.29 -8.76 -4.87
CA ASP A 245 -1.66 -9.15 -3.61
C ASP A 245 -0.77 -10.38 -3.77
N TYR A 246 0.51 -10.22 -3.46
CA TYR A 246 1.52 -11.29 -3.47
C TYR A 246 1.89 -11.82 -2.08
N ILE A 247 1.34 -11.23 -1.00
CA ILE A 247 1.75 -11.50 0.39
C ILE A 247 0.62 -12.11 1.24
N GLY A 248 -0.64 -12.04 0.77
CA GLY A 248 -1.77 -12.58 1.54
C GLY A 248 -2.46 -11.54 2.44
N ILE A 249 -2.59 -10.29 1.98
CA ILE A 249 -3.27 -9.23 2.75
C ILE A 249 -4.79 -9.37 2.85
N ALA A 250 -5.39 -10.39 2.26
CA ALA A 250 -6.85 -10.53 2.18
C ALA A 250 -7.56 -10.42 3.53
N LYS A 251 -7.01 -11.05 4.58
CA LYS A 251 -7.57 -11.00 5.94
C LYS A 251 -7.45 -9.59 6.51
N ALA A 252 -6.26 -8.99 6.41
CA ALA A 252 -6.01 -7.63 6.88
C ALA A 252 -6.86 -6.60 6.10
N LEU A 253 -7.06 -6.81 4.80
CA LEU A 253 -7.91 -5.96 3.97
C LEU A 253 -9.38 -6.05 4.40
N LYS A 254 -9.92 -7.26 4.60
CA LYS A 254 -11.29 -7.45 5.09
C LYS A 254 -11.49 -6.79 6.46
N GLN A 255 -10.54 -6.99 7.37
CA GLN A 255 -10.59 -6.39 8.70
C GLN A 255 -10.55 -4.86 8.61
N ALA A 256 -9.59 -4.30 7.88
CA ALA A 256 -9.49 -2.85 7.69
C ALA A 256 -10.76 -2.27 7.04
N MET A 257 -11.27 -2.88 5.98
CA MET A 257 -12.53 -2.43 5.37
C MET A 257 -13.70 -2.52 6.34
N HIS A 258 -13.80 -3.60 7.12
CA HIS A 258 -14.82 -3.73 8.17
C HIS A 258 -14.70 -2.62 9.21
N ASP A 259 -13.51 -2.36 9.73
CA ASP A 259 -13.29 -1.33 10.76
C ASP A 259 -13.63 0.09 10.27
N TYR A 260 -13.48 0.33 8.95
CA TYR A 260 -13.79 1.63 8.32
C TYR A 260 -15.19 1.73 7.69
N THR A 261 -15.95 0.62 7.60
CA THR A 261 -17.33 0.61 7.10
C THR A 261 -18.35 0.28 8.20
N CYS A 262 -17.96 -0.43 9.25
CA CYS A 262 -18.86 -0.96 10.28
C CYS A 262 -19.18 -0.01 11.45
N LEU A 263 -18.77 1.24 11.42
CA LEU A 263 -19.19 2.22 12.46
C LEU A 263 -20.69 2.51 12.44
N LEU A 264 -21.44 2.03 11.42
CA LEU A 264 -22.89 2.25 11.28
C LEU A 264 -23.76 1.04 11.70
N TYR A 265 -23.20 -0.15 12.00
CA TYR A 265 -24.02 -1.37 12.23
C TYR A 265 -24.08 -1.88 13.67
N THR A 266 -23.65 -1.09 14.66
CA THR A 266 -23.68 -1.55 16.07
C THR A 266 -24.88 -1.06 16.88
N SER A 267 -25.92 -0.43 16.28
CA SER A 267 -27.04 0.07 17.04
C SER A 267 -28.41 -0.64 16.86
N ASP A 268 -28.58 -1.56 15.88
CA ASP A 268 -29.92 -2.09 15.61
C ASP A 268 -30.02 -3.61 15.32
N ALA A 269 -29.09 -4.44 15.84
CA ALA A 269 -29.22 -5.90 15.71
C ALA A 269 -29.30 -6.64 17.05
N ALA A 270 -29.99 -6.06 18.02
CA ALA A 270 -30.32 -6.75 19.28
C ALA A 270 -31.78 -6.43 19.67
N ASP A 271 -32.74 -6.81 18.82
CA ASP A 271 -34.14 -7.06 19.16
C ASP A 271 -34.86 -7.56 17.90
N ASP A 272 -34.80 -8.91 17.71
CA ASP A 272 -35.93 -9.75 17.27
C ASP A 272 -35.53 -11.23 17.45
#